data_e6912f9b330392595301c44d80d03414
#
_entry.id   e6912f9b330392595301c44d80d03414
#
_cell.length_a   1.000
_cell.length_b   1.000
_cell.length_c   1.000
_cell.angle_alpha   90.00
_cell.angle_beta   90.00
_cell.angle_gamma   90.00
#
_symmetry.space_group_name_H-M   'P 1'
#
loop_
_entity.id
_entity.type
_entity.pdbx_description
1 polymer ?
#
loop_
_entity_poly.entity_id
_entity_poly.type
_entity_poly.pdbx_seq_one_letter_code
_entity_poly.pdbx_strand_id
1 'polypeptide(L)'
;MKKLLALSLCLLAWPALAYDLNGVALGGKEIDVKKAFPSTNCKALEWKSDAADRRCDDSRAPIGGVETRITVFLKAGVIQAYDVRFDIKELDRMKAFLRTRWGAPLAEATEVIARRDKEDRKVFKMRWDKGADRAILTAQMEKKRASLEVSRGTFPEDIYRVR
;
A
#
# COMPACT_ATOMS: atom_id res chain seq x y z
N MET A 1 -40.75 37.10 -24.86
CA MET A 1 -39.86 36.99 -23.69
C MET A 1 -39.55 35.51 -23.48
N LYS A 2 -38.41 35.03 -23.99
CA LYS A 2 -37.98 33.64 -23.88
C LYS A 2 -36.99 33.55 -22.70
N LYS A 3 -37.40 32.87 -21.61
CA LYS A 3 -36.55 32.61 -20.46
C LYS A 3 -35.67 31.37 -20.76
N LEU A 4 -34.39 31.58 -21.01
CA LEU A 4 -33.37 30.53 -21.08
C LEU A 4 -33.07 30.03 -19.65
N LEU A 5 -33.53 28.81 -19.35
CA LEU A 5 -33.14 28.09 -18.14
C LEU A 5 -31.75 27.48 -18.40
N ALA A 6 -30.71 28.07 -17.81
CA ALA A 6 -29.36 27.50 -17.80
C ALA A 6 -29.34 26.36 -16.78
N LEU A 7 -29.35 25.11 -17.30
CA LEU A 7 -29.17 23.89 -16.50
C LEU A 7 -27.69 23.75 -16.15
N SER A 8 -27.33 24.19 -14.93
CA SER A 8 -25.97 24.02 -14.38
C SER A 8 -25.73 22.55 -14.03
N LEU A 9 -24.99 21.86 -14.89
CA LEU A 9 -24.57 20.47 -14.67
C LEU A 9 -23.43 20.46 -13.65
N CYS A 10 -23.74 20.30 -12.35
CA CYS A 10 -22.73 20.02 -11.32
C CYS A 10 -22.11 18.65 -11.57
N LEU A 11 -20.94 18.62 -12.22
CA LEU A 11 -20.07 17.47 -12.27
C LEU A 11 -19.60 17.15 -10.85
N LEU A 12 -20.26 16.21 -10.18
CA LEU A 12 -19.80 15.58 -8.96
C LEU A 12 -18.52 14.83 -9.31
N ALA A 13 -17.36 15.48 -9.18
CA ALA A 13 -16.07 14.80 -9.17
C ALA A 13 -16.05 13.89 -7.94
N TRP A 14 -16.32 12.59 -8.13
CA TRP A 14 -16.09 11.60 -7.10
C TRP A 14 -14.59 11.62 -6.78
N PRO A 15 -14.20 11.82 -5.51
CA PRO A 15 -12.81 11.74 -5.16
C PRO A 15 -12.32 10.34 -5.54
N ALA A 16 -11.30 10.29 -6.38
CA ALA A 16 -10.62 9.03 -6.67
C ALA A 16 -10.07 8.52 -5.34
N LEU A 17 -10.76 7.55 -4.73
CA LEU A 17 -10.38 6.99 -3.44
C LEU A 17 -8.97 6.43 -3.56
N ALA A 18 -8.02 7.01 -2.82
CA ALA A 18 -6.67 6.49 -2.68
C ALA A 18 -6.72 5.05 -2.13
N TYR A 19 -5.66 4.26 -2.33
CA TYR A 19 -5.59 2.94 -1.71
C TYR A 19 -5.63 3.09 -0.18
N ASP A 20 -6.49 2.30 0.46
CA ASP A 20 -6.66 2.30 1.90
C ASP A 20 -6.50 0.89 2.48
N LEU A 21 -6.04 0.84 3.72
CA LEU A 21 -6.01 -0.36 4.55
C LEU A 21 -6.77 -0.08 5.85
N ASN A 22 -7.77 -0.91 6.16
CA ASN A 22 -8.66 -0.73 7.31
C ASN A 22 -9.29 0.68 7.41
N GLY A 23 -9.62 1.29 6.25
CA GLY A 23 -10.21 2.63 6.19
C GLY A 23 -9.22 3.79 6.29
N VAL A 24 -7.91 3.49 6.40
CA VAL A 24 -6.85 4.52 6.40
C VAL A 24 -6.23 4.60 5.01
N ALA A 25 -6.43 5.73 4.34
CA ALA A 25 -5.98 5.94 2.97
C ALA A 25 -4.59 6.59 2.91
N LEU A 26 -3.87 6.40 1.80
CA LEU A 26 -2.73 7.26 1.45
C LEU A 26 -3.16 8.73 1.47
N GLY A 27 -2.33 9.60 2.02
CA GLY A 27 -2.66 11.00 2.25
C GLY A 27 -3.44 11.28 3.53
N GLY A 28 -3.87 10.25 4.27
CA GLY A 28 -4.44 10.36 5.61
C GLY A 28 -3.43 10.82 6.66
N LYS A 29 -3.87 10.97 7.90
CA LYS A 29 -3.06 11.53 8.99
C LYS A 29 -2.61 10.45 9.98
N GLU A 30 -1.55 10.73 10.76
CA GLU A 30 -1.05 9.85 11.82
C GLU A 30 -2.15 9.43 12.82
N ILE A 31 -3.08 10.34 13.16
CA ILE A 31 -4.17 10.01 14.08
C ILE A 31 -5.10 8.92 13.54
N ASP A 32 -5.28 8.86 12.21
CA ASP A 32 -6.11 7.82 11.58
C ASP A 32 -5.43 6.46 11.65
N VAL A 33 -4.08 6.43 11.52
CA VAL A 33 -3.27 5.21 11.73
C VAL A 33 -3.48 4.66 13.15
N LYS A 34 -3.38 5.52 14.17
CA LYS A 34 -3.55 5.12 15.58
C LYS A 34 -4.96 4.62 15.89
N LYS A 35 -5.97 5.14 15.19
CA LYS A 35 -7.36 4.67 15.34
C LYS A 35 -7.56 3.29 14.70
N ALA A 36 -7.03 3.08 13.50
CA ALA A 36 -7.20 1.82 12.77
C ALA A 36 -6.29 0.69 13.29
N PHE A 37 -5.12 1.06 13.83
CA PHE A 37 -4.12 0.15 14.37
C PHE A 37 -3.71 0.59 15.78
N PRO A 38 -4.52 0.29 16.82
CA PRO A 38 -4.30 0.81 18.19
C PRO A 38 -2.97 0.39 18.82
N SER A 39 -2.41 -0.75 18.40
CA SER A 39 -1.11 -1.27 18.88
C SER A 39 0.10 -0.60 18.22
N THR A 40 -0.13 0.35 17.32
CA THR A 40 0.92 1.00 16.55
C THR A 40 1.82 1.87 17.41
N ASN A 41 3.13 1.67 17.27
CA ASN A 41 4.16 2.55 17.83
C ASN A 41 4.73 3.48 16.75
N CYS A 42 4.52 4.79 16.93
CA CYS A 42 4.98 5.81 15.98
C CYS A 42 6.23 6.50 16.52
N LYS A 43 7.30 6.57 15.69
CA LYS A 43 8.58 7.18 16.01
C LYS A 43 9.18 7.95 14.85
N ALA A 44 10.16 8.79 15.11
CA ALA A 44 10.96 9.41 14.06
C ALA A 44 11.64 8.33 13.20
N LEU A 45 11.85 8.63 11.93
CA LEU A 45 12.62 7.75 11.05
C LEU A 45 14.08 7.72 11.52
N GLU A 46 14.72 6.56 11.50
CA GLU A 46 16.08 6.36 12.01
C GLU A 46 17.18 6.83 11.02
N TRP A 47 16.77 7.13 9.79
CA TRP A 47 17.66 7.65 8.74
C TRP A 47 17.06 8.90 8.10
N LYS A 48 17.90 9.70 7.43
CA LYS A 48 17.44 10.86 6.67
C LYS A 48 16.81 10.43 5.35
N SER A 49 15.60 10.91 5.07
CA SER A 49 14.92 10.69 3.80
C SER A 49 14.05 11.89 3.43
N ASP A 50 13.96 12.19 2.14
CA ASP A 50 13.03 13.20 1.64
C ASP A 50 11.60 12.65 1.53
N ALA A 51 11.44 11.33 1.48
CA ALA A 51 10.15 10.66 1.32
C ALA A 51 9.37 10.51 2.63
N ALA A 52 10.05 10.42 3.78
CA ALA A 52 9.43 10.27 5.09
C ALA A 52 10.28 10.88 6.21
N ASP A 53 9.65 11.24 7.32
CA ASP A 53 10.30 11.71 8.55
C ASP A 53 9.89 10.89 9.78
N ARG A 54 8.80 10.14 9.68
CA ARG A 54 8.27 9.28 10.75
C ARG A 54 7.80 7.94 10.20
N ARG A 55 7.76 6.93 11.06
CA ARG A 55 7.12 5.66 10.80
C ARG A 55 6.28 5.19 11.98
N CYS A 56 5.24 4.44 11.69
CA CYS A 56 4.41 3.76 12.68
C CYS A 56 4.45 2.26 12.40
N ASP A 57 4.86 1.47 13.39
CA ASP A 57 5.02 0.01 13.27
C ASP A 57 3.98 -0.71 14.13
N ASP A 58 3.29 -1.71 13.56
CA ASP A 58 2.47 -2.67 14.28
C ASP A 58 2.85 -4.09 13.87
N SER A 59 3.16 -4.93 14.84
CA SER A 59 3.62 -6.31 14.60
C SER A 59 2.50 -7.33 14.44
N ARG A 60 1.23 -6.94 14.71
CA ARG A 60 0.06 -7.82 14.67
C ARG A 60 -1.20 -7.12 14.16
N ALA A 61 -1.05 -6.33 13.11
CA ALA A 61 -2.16 -5.63 12.49
C ALA A 61 -3.06 -6.61 11.70
N PRO A 62 -4.36 -6.75 12.02
CA PRO A 62 -5.27 -7.54 11.21
C PRO A 62 -5.68 -6.75 9.96
N ILE A 63 -5.40 -7.30 8.75
CA ILE A 63 -5.79 -6.71 7.47
C ILE A 63 -6.53 -7.79 6.67
N GLY A 64 -7.79 -7.56 6.33
CA GLY A 64 -8.59 -8.53 5.57
C GLY A 64 -8.71 -9.91 6.24
N GLY A 65 -8.65 -9.98 7.58
CA GLY A 65 -8.66 -11.22 8.34
C GLY A 65 -7.32 -11.96 8.35
N VAL A 66 -6.26 -11.34 7.84
CA VAL A 66 -4.88 -11.85 7.86
C VAL A 66 -4.10 -11.12 8.94
N GLU A 67 -3.39 -11.85 9.81
CA GLU A 67 -2.44 -11.24 10.74
C GLU A 67 -1.19 -10.77 9.97
N THR A 68 -0.88 -9.50 10.08
CA THR A 68 0.21 -8.87 9.34
C THR A 68 1.13 -8.06 10.26
N ARG A 69 2.32 -7.74 9.75
CA ARG A 69 3.16 -6.66 10.26
C ARG A 69 3.02 -5.49 9.32
N ILE A 70 2.70 -4.31 9.83
CA ILE A 70 2.57 -3.11 9.02
C ILE A 70 3.57 -2.06 9.49
N THR A 71 4.22 -1.41 8.53
CA THR A 71 4.94 -0.15 8.72
C THR A 71 4.25 0.92 7.89
N VAL A 72 3.83 2.00 8.52
CA VAL A 72 3.25 3.17 7.86
C VAL A 72 4.29 4.27 7.85
N PHE A 73 4.62 4.80 6.68
CA PHE A 73 5.56 5.90 6.52
C PHE A 73 4.82 7.22 6.38
N LEU A 74 5.26 8.24 7.13
CA LEU A 74 4.66 9.56 7.13
C LEU A 74 5.69 10.63 6.78
N LYS A 75 5.22 11.68 6.12
CA LYS A 75 5.96 12.93 5.89
C LYS A 75 5.11 14.09 6.38
N ALA A 76 5.64 14.89 7.30
CA ALA A 76 4.92 15.99 7.92
C ALA A 76 3.52 15.59 8.45
N GLY A 77 3.42 14.38 9.07
CA GLY A 77 2.18 13.83 9.60
C GLY A 77 1.19 13.25 8.58
N VAL A 78 1.56 13.22 7.30
CA VAL A 78 0.73 12.70 6.20
C VAL A 78 1.27 11.36 5.72
N ILE A 79 0.39 10.37 5.56
CA ILE A 79 0.74 9.01 5.12
C ILE A 79 1.21 9.02 3.66
N GLN A 80 2.42 8.49 3.43
CA GLN A 80 3.05 8.37 2.12
C GLN A 80 3.06 6.94 1.60
N ALA A 81 3.22 5.95 2.51
CA ALA A 81 3.30 4.55 2.12
C ALA A 81 2.95 3.60 3.25
N TYR A 82 2.60 2.37 2.86
CA TYR A 82 2.47 1.18 3.71
C TYR A 82 3.44 0.09 3.23
N ASP A 83 4.15 -0.55 4.15
CA ASP A 83 4.84 -1.84 3.94
C ASP A 83 4.16 -2.87 4.85
N VAL A 84 3.47 -3.83 4.24
CA VAL A 84 2.73 -4.88 4.94
C VAL A 84 3.39 -6.22 4.66
N ARG A 85 3.69 -7.00 5.68
CA ARG A 85 4.33 -8.32 5.58
C ARG A 85 3.48 -9.37 6.26
N PHE A 86 3.36 -10.53 5.63
CA PHE A 86 2.55 -11.64 6.14
C PHE A 86 3.10 -13.00 5.67
N ASP A 87 2.57 -14.09 6.26
CA ASP A 87 2.94 -15.45 5.90
C ASP A 87 2.35 -15.80 4.51
N ILE A 88 3.12 -16.48 3.69
CA ILE A 88 2.71 -16.86 2.32
C ILE A 88 1.47 -17.75 2.29
N LYS A 89 1.21 -18.53 3.33
CA LYS A 89 0.00 -19.36 3.43
C LYS A 89 -1.29 -18.54 3.42
N GLU A 90 -1.21 -17.26 3.75
CA GLU A 90 -2.33 -16.31 3.73
C GLU A 90 -2.45 -15.56 2.38
N LEU A 91 -1.61 -15.90 1.39
CA LEU A 91 -1.55 -15.20 0.11
C LEU A 91 -2.91 -15.16 -0.60
N ASP A 92 -3.61 -16.29 -0.69
CA ASP A 92 -4.88 -16.35 -1.41
C ASP A 92 -5.98 -15.54 -0.70
N ARG A 93 -5.99 -15.55 0.65
CA ARG A 93 -6.91 -14.69 1.43
C ARG A 93 -6.62 -13.22 1.20
N MET A 94 -5.36 -12.81 1.23
CA MET A 94 -4.95 -11.43 0.95
C MET A 94 -5.31 -11.01 -0.48
N LYS A 95 -5.05 -11.87 -1.48
CA LYS A 95 -5.45 -11.63 -2.88
C LYS A 95 -6.94 -11.38 -3.02
N ALA A 96 -7.75 -12.25 -2.39
CA ALA A 96 -9.22 -12.11 -2.42
C ALA A 96 -9.67 -10.80 -1.78
N PHE A 97 -9.11 -10.44 -0.60
CA PHE A 97 -9.39 -9.18 0.07
C PHE A 97 -9.05 -7.97 -0.81
N LEU A 98 -7.85 -7.93 -1.39
CA LEU A 98 -7.41 -6.81 -2.22
C LEU A 98 -8.23 -6.68 -3.50
N ARG A 99 -8.60 -7.79 -4.15
CA ARG A 99 -9.50 -7.77 -5.33
C ARG A 99 -10.90 -7.24 -4.98
N THR A 100 -11.44 -7.63 -3.84
CA THR A 100 -12.73 -7.11 -3.37
C THR A 100 -12.68 -5.62 -3.06
N ARG A 101 -11.55 -5.15 -2.48
CA ARG A 101 -11.39 -3.77 -2.05
C ARG A 101 -11.00 -2.81 -3.17
N TRP A 102 -10.07 -3.22 -4.02
CA TRP A 102 -9.44 -2.37 -5.04
C TRP A 102 -9.79 -2.75 -6.48
N GLY A 103 -10.50 -3.86 -6.67
CA GLY A 103 -10.85 -4.39 -7.98
C GLY A 103 -9.76 -5.26 -8.59
N ALA A 104 -9.90 -5.55 -9.88
CA ALA A 104 -8.94 -6.34 -10.62
C ALA A 104 -7.57 -5.64 -10.67
N PRO A 105 -6.45 -6.39 -10.50
CA PRO A 105 -5.11 -5.83 -10.66
C PRO A 105 -4.86 -5.44 -12.12
N LEU A 106 -4.01 -4.42 -12.32
CA LEU A 106 -3.52 -4.02 -13.64
C LEU A 106 -2.65 -5.10 -14.27
N ALA A 107 -1.85 -5.80 -13.46
CA ALA A 107 -0.99 -6.89 -13.88
C ALA A 107 -0.89 -7.96 -12.78
N GLU A 108 -0.82 -9.22 -13.21
CA GLU A 108 -0.58 -10.37 -12.35
C GLU A 108 0.33 -11.35 -13.10
N ALA A 109 1.47 -11.71 -12.50
CA ALA A 109 2.46 -12.61 -13.10
C ALA A 109 3.24 -13.39 -12.04
N THR A 110 3.74 -14.56 -12.45
CA THR A 110 4.78 -15.29 -11.72
C THR A 110 6.07 -15.21 -12.53
N GLU A 111 7.10 -14.59 -11.97
CA GLU A 111 8.42 -14.49 -12.56
C GLU A 111 9.30 -15.62 -12.03
N VAL A 112 10.06 -16.25 -12.91
CA VAL A 112 11.10 -17.23 -12.55
C VAL A 112 12.45 -16.55 -12.73
N ILE A 113 13.17 -16.36 -11.63
CA ILE A 113 14.49 -15.73 -11.62
C ILE A 113 15.53 -16.85 -11.53
N ALA A 114 16.21 -17.10 -12.64
CA ALA A 114 17.28 -18.08 -12.71
C ALA A 114 18.44 -17.73 -11.77
N ARG A 115 19.00 -18.71 -11.07
CA ARG A 115 20.13 -18.54 -10.15
C ARG A 115 21.23 -19.55 -10.49
N ARG A 116 22.48 -19.07 -10.58
CA ARG A 116 23.63 -19.84 -11.08
C ARG A 116 23.90 -21.16 -10.30
N ASP A 117 23.73 -21.13 -8.96
CA ASP A 117 24.13 -22.25 -8.09
C ASP A 117 23.05 -22.67 -7.09
N LYS A 118 21.79 -22.31 -7.34
CA LYS A 118 20.66 -22.58 -6.46
C LYS A 118 19.39 -22.78 -7.30
N GLU A 119 18.37 -23.38 -6.70
CA GLU A 119 17.05 -23.46 -7.33
C GLU A 119 16.54 -22.08 -7.77
N ASP A 120 15.88 -22.04 -8.91
CA ASP A 120 15.27 -20.82 -9.45
C ASP A 120 14.31 -20.22 -8.45
N ARG A 121 14.32 -18.89 -8.35
CA ARG A 121 13.38 -18.18 -7.47
C ARG A 121 12.08 -17.92 -8.22
N LYS A 122 10.96 -18.38 -7.64
CA LYS A 122 9.62 -18.04 -8.11
C LYS A 122 9.07 -16.87 -7.31
N VAL A 123 8.76 -15.77 -8.01
CA VAL A 123 8.21 -14.57 -7.41
C VAL A 123 6.87 -14.27 -8.07
N PHE A 124 5.80 -14.38 -7.29
CA PHE A 124 4.47 -13.95 -7.70
C PHE A 124 4.31 -12.45 -7.44
N LYS A 125 3.72 -11.71 -8.39
CA LYS A 125 3.43 -10.28 -8.27
C LYS A 125 2.03 -9.95 -8.74
N MET A 126 1.35 -9.05 -8.02
CA MET A 126 0.16 -8.33 -8.49
C MET A 126 0.38 -6.84 -8.33
N ARG A 127 -0.12 -6.06 -9.29
CA ARG A 127 0.05 -4.61 -9.31
C ARG A 127 -1.28 -3.90 -9.57
N TRP A 128 -1.51 -2.85 -8.82
CA TRP A 128 -2.58 -1.87 -9.02
C TRP A 128 -1.96 -0.48 -9.11
N ASP A 129 -2.44 0.33 -10.04
CA ASP A 129 -2.07 1.75 -10.18
C ASP A 129 -3.34 2.60 -10.16
N LYS A 130 -3.28 3.75 -9.48
CA LYS A 130 -4.38 4.70 -9.38
C LYS A 130 -3.84 6.13 -9.29
N GLY A 131 -3.75 6.81 -10.43
CA GLY A 131 -3.08 8.10 -10.51
C GLY A 131 -1.61 7.98 -10.13
N ALA A 132 -1.19 8.73 -9.10
CA ALA A 132 0.17 8.65 -8.57
C ALA A 132 0.36 7.52 -7.53
N ASP A 133 -0.72 6.87 -7.10
CA ASP A 133 -0.67 5.82 -6.08
C ASP A 133 -0.47 4.45 -6.74
N ARG A 134 0.39 3.61 -6.14
CA ARG A 134 0.72 2.26 -6.59
C ARG A 134 0.62 1.27 -5.44
N ALA A 135 0.10 0.08 -5.72
CA ALA A 135 0.12 -1.04 -4.81
C ALA A 135 0.73 -2.26 -5.49
N ILE A 136 1.68 -2.93 -4.84
CA ILE A 136 2.36 -4.13 -5.34
C ILE A 136 2.34 -5.20 -4.27
N LEU A 137 1.64 -6.30 -4.55
CA LEU A 137 1.71 -7.53 -3.78
C LEU A 137 2.81 -8.41 -4.36
N THR A 138 3.76 -8.83 -3.53
CA THR A 138 4.86 -9.70 -3.91
C THR A 138 4.90 -10.93 -3.00
N ALA A 139 4.98 -12.13 -3.57
CA ALA A 139 5.16 -13.37 -2.82
C ALA A 139 6.40 -14.12 -3.29
N GLN A 140 7.31 -14.42 -2.35
CA GLN A 140 8.54 -15.17 -2.58
C GLN A 140 8.35 -16.57 -2.04
N MET A 141 8.10 -17.55 -2.93
CA MET A 141 7.68 -18.91 -2.57
C MET A 141 8.70 -19.63 -1.67
N GLU A 142 10.00 -19.53 -2.00
CA GLU A 142 11.06 -20.21 -1.27
C GLU A 142 11.28 -19.62 0.13
N LYS A 143 11.02 -18.30 0.29
CA LYS A 143 11.16 -17.61 1.58
C LYS A 143 9.93 -17.69 2.47
N LYS A 144 8.85 -18.30 1.97
CA LYS A 144 7.54 -18.36 2.66
C LYS A 144 7.06 -17.00 3.15
N ARG A 145 7.34 -15.94 2.39
CA ARG A 145 7.04 -14.54 2.74
C ARG A 145 6.28 -13.86 1.63
N ALA A 146 5.29 -13.06 2.02
CA ALA A 146 4.61 -12.16 1.14
C ALA A 146 4.63 -10.75 1.71
N SER A 147 4.64 -9.75 0.82
CA SER A 147 4.56 -8.32 1.16
C SER A 147 3.58 -7.61 0.26
N LEU A 148 2.95 -6.59 0.82
CA LEU A 148 2.15 -5.62 0.07
C LEU A 148 2.74 -4.24 0.34
N GLU A 149 3.23 -3.61 -0.72
CA GLU A 149 3.73 -2.25 -0.71
C GLU A 149 2.70 -1.34 -1.35
N VAL A 150 2.27 -0.31 -0.64
CA VAL A 150 1.34 0.70 -1.15
C VAL A 150 2.02 2.06 -0.99
N SER A 151 2.17 2.80 -2.06
CA SER A 151 2.96 4.04 -2.03
C SER A 151 2.43 5.10 -2.98
N ARG A 152 2.79 6.35 -2.68
CA ARG A 152 2.48 7.52 -3.50
C ARG A 152 3.71 8.01 -4.26
N GLY A 153 3.53 8.33 -5.54
CA GLY A 153 4.57 8.95 -6.37
C GLY A 153 5.86 8.15 -6.41
N THR A 154 6.97 8.84 -6.17
CA THR A 154 8.34 8.29 -6.20
C THR A 154 8.81 7.77 -4.84
N PHE A 155 7.89 7.55 -3.89
CA PHE A 155 8.25 7.11 -2.53
C PHE A 155 9.21 5.90 -2.49
N PRO A 156 9.00 4.81 -3.27
CA PRO A 156 9.88 3.63 -3.22
C PRO A 156 11.31 3.93 -3.64
N GLU A 157 11.50 4.88 -4.56
CA GLU A 157 12.80 5.29 -5.06
C GLU A 157 13.52 6.24 -4.10
N ASP A 158 12.78 7.01 -3.31
CA ASP A 158 13.30 8.10 -2.48
C ASP A 158 13.49 7.72 -1.02
N ILE A 159 12.78 6.72 -0.49
CA ILE A 159 12.81 6.37 0.93
C ILE A 159 14.20 5.96 1.44
N TYR A 160 14.99 5.29 0.61
CA TYR A 160 16.35 4.83 0.94
C TYR A 160 17.45 5.60 0.20
N ARG A 161 17.11 6.67 -0.52
CA ARG A 161 18.11 7.51 -1.18
C ARG A 161 18.83 8.34 -0.12
N VAL A 162 20.11 8.01 0.10
CA VAL A 162 21.01 8.79 0.95
C VAL A 162 21.53 9.97 0.13
N ARG A 163 21.41 11.19 0.66
CA ARG A 163 21.99 12.43 0.12
C ARG A 163 23.20 12.86 0.95
#